data_9c9d9635352b946276b733d907934c36
#
_entry.id   9c9d9635352b946276b733d907934c36
#
_cell.length_a   1.000
_cell.length_b   1.000
_cell.length_c   1.000
_cell.angle_alpha   90.00
_cell.angle_beta   90.00
_cell.angle_gamma   90.00
#
_symmetry.space_group_name_H-M   'P 1'
#
loop_
_entity.id
_entity.type
_entity.pdbx_description
1 polymer ?
#
loop_
_entity_poly.entity_id
_entity_poly.type
_entity_poly.pdbx_seq_one_letter_code
_entity_poly.pdbx_strand_id
1 'polypeptide(L)'
;MTNKVDELLTQFDRTETSNPFKFYTDKLADILQAKNDAYGDSFTKSVDEDGLLVLKIRLGDKFNRISSLIKKGELKENDESLEDTLLDMAGYSILGLKYLKERVKR
;
A
#
# COMPACT_ATOMS: atom_id res chain seq x y z
N MET A 1 23.82 31.83 -3.41
CA MET A 1 23.66 30.43 -3.47
C MET A 1 23.85 29.77 -2.12
N THR A 2 22.99 28.92 -1.77
CA THR A 2 23.14 28.21 -0.52
C THR A 2 24.35 27.30 -0.62
N ASN A 3 24.98 27.06 0.46
CA ASN A 3 26.06 26.10 0.46
C ASN A 3 25.42 24.69 0.46
N LYS A 4 26.27 23.73 0.25
CA LYS A 4 25.79 22.36 0.09
C LYS A 4 25.07 21.84 1.32
N VAL A 5 25.57 22.19 2.47
CA VAL A 5 24.97 21.71 3.71
C VAL A 5 23.58 22.26 3.86
N ASP A 6 23.42 23.55 3.63
CA ASP A 6 22.10 24.17 3.73
C ASP A 6 21.14 23.57 2.73
N GLU A 7 21.63 23.30 1.54
CA GLU A 7 20.81 22.67 0.54
C GLU A 7 20.34 21.32 0.97
N LEU A 8 21.22 20.54 1.52
CA LEU A 8 20.87 19.20 1.95
C LEU A 8 19.86 19.21 3.08
N LEU A 9 20.08 20.10 4.04
CA LEU A 9 19.14 20.21 5.15
C LEU A 9 17.78 20.68 4.67
N THR A 10 17.79 21.68 3.82
CA THR A 10 16.53 22.17 3.29
C THR A 10 15.82 21.11 2.47
N GLN A 11 16.60 20.40 1.67
CA GLN A 11 16.03 19.34 0.85
C GLN A 11 15.46 18.23 1.70
N PHE A 12 16.13 17.90 2.77
CA PHE A 12 15.66 16.86 3.66
C PHE A 12 14.32 17.26 4.26
N ASP A 13 14.24 18.48 4.78
CA ASP A 13 13.00 18.99 5.31
C ASP A 13 11.93 19.04 4.25
N ARG A 14 12.34 19.50 3.08
CA ARG A 14 11.39 19.64 1.99
C ARG A 14 10.87 18.29 1.53
N THR A 15 11.72 17.27 1.60
CA THR A 15 11.27 15.94 1.25
C THR A 15 10.11 15.53 2.13
N GLU A 16 10.22 15.84 3.40
CA GLU A 16 9.16 15.49 4.32
C GLU A 16 7.95 16.37 4.17
N THR A 17 8.15 17.64 3.86
CA THR A 17 7.03 18.56 3.76
C THR A 17 6.49 18.69 2.36
N SER A 18 7.36 18.54 1.36
CA SER A 18 6.94 18.73 -0.02
C SER A 18 6.48 17.44 -0.68
N ASN A 19 6.70 16.32 -0.04
CA ASN A 19 6.18 15.05 -0.55
C ASN A 19 5.27 14.45 0.50
N PRO A 20 4.02 14.91 0.52
CA PRO A 20 3.10 14.45 1.55
C PRO A 20 2.73 12.98 1.42
N PHE A 21 3.08 12.37 0.31
CA PHE A 21 2.74 10.97 0.10
C PHE A 21 3.72 10.02 0.77
N LYS A 22 4.92 10.49 1.01
CA LYS A 22 5.97 9.63 1.54
C LYS A 22 5.64 9.06 2.91
N PHE A 23 4.99 9.83 3.74
CA PHE A 23 4.58 9.33 5.04
C PHE A 23 3.72 8.08 4.88
N TYR A 24 2.80 8.12 3.94
CA TYR A 24 1.87 7.03 3.75
C TYR A 24 2.50 5.84 3.04
N THR A 25 3.36 6.11 2.08
CA THR A 25 4.02 5.01 1.38
C THR A 25 5.01 4.30 2.29
N ASP A 26 5.71 5.03 3.15
CA ASP A 26 6.62 4.41 4.11
C ASP A 26 5.85 3.55 5.10
N LYS A 27 4.71 4.06 5.58
CA LYS A 27 3.88 3.30 6.50
C LYS A 27 3.39 2.03 5.84
N LEU A 28 2.96 2.13 4.60
CA LEU A 28 2.49 0.97 3.86
C LEU A 28 3.59 -0.05 3.68
N ALA A 29 4.80 0.42 3.36
CA ALA A 29 5.92 -0.48 3.17
C ALA A 29 6.22 -1.26 4.45
N ASP A 30 6.17 -0.58 5.59
CA ASP A 30 6.43 -1.23 6.86
C ASP A 30 5.35 -2.26 7.18
N ILE A 31 4.11 -1.93 6.90
CA ILE A 31 3.01 -2.86 7.14
C ILE A 31 3.17 -4.09 6.27
N LEU A 32 3.52 -3.89 5.01
CA LEU A 32 3.69 -5.01 4.09
C LEU A 32 4.84 -5.92 4.55
N GLN A 33 5.93 -5.31 4.99
CA GLN A 33 7.07 -6.10 5.45
C GLN A 33 6.68 -6.93 6.67
N ALA A 34 5.99 -6.32 7.61
CA ALA A 34 5.58 -7.03 8.82
C ALA A 34 4.66 -8.20 8.49
N LYS A 35 3.71 -7.96 7.59
CA LYS A 35 2.80 -9.03 7.20
C LYS A 35 3.51 -10.14 6.45
N ASN A 36 4.44 -9.78 5.59
CA ASN A 36 5.19 -10.77 4.86
C ASN A 36 6.02 -11.63 5.80
N ASP A 37 6.61 -11.01 6.80
CA ASP A 37 7.38 -11.76 7.78
C ASP A 37 6.50 -12.72 8.57
N ALA A 38 5.27 -12.28 8.87
CA ALA A 38 4.36 -13.10 9.67
C ALA A 38 3.73 -14.22 8.86
N TYR A 39 3.42 -13.97 7.59
CA TYR A 39 2.62 -14.92 6.80
C TYR A 39 3.40 -15.61 5.70
N GLY A 40 4.69 -15.33 5.57
CA GLY A 40 5.53 -16.08 4.65
C GLY A 40 5.18 -15.92 3.19
N ASP A 41 4.87 -14.70 2.77
CA ASP A 41 4.66 -14.41 1.35
C ASP A 41 3.52 -15.22 0.75
N SER A 42 2.43 -15.33 1.48
CA SER A 42 1.31 -16.15 1.04
C SER A 42 0.67 -15.62 -0.23
N PHE A 43 0.75 -14.32 -0.47
CA PHE A 43 0.18 -13.76 -1.70
C PHE A 43 0.86 -14.35 -2.93
N THR A 44 2.19 -14.37 -2.92
CA THR A 44 2.93 -14.91 -4.06
C THR A 44 2.56 -16.38 -4.29
N LYS A 45 2.45 -17.13 -3.21
CA LYS A 45 2.09 -18.54 -3.33
C LYS A 45 0.71 -18.71 -3.94
N SER A 46 -0.24 -17.89 -3.50
CA SER A 46 -1.59 -17.98 -4.04
C SER A 46 -1.63 -17.65 -5.53
N VAL A 47 -0.90 -16.62 -5.93
CA VAL A 47 -0.90 -16.25 -7.34
C VAL A 47 -0.16 -17.30 -8.17
N ASP A 48 0.91 -17.87 -7.64
CA ASP A 48 1.59 -18.95 -8.35
C ASP A 48 0.65 -20.12 -8.60
N GLU A 49 -0.21 -20.40 -7.64
CA GLU A 49 -1.15 -21.53 -7.76
C GLU A 49 -2.34 -21.21 -8.63
N ASP A 50 -2.94 -20.06 -8.40
CA ASP A 50 -4.25 -19.77 -8.96
C ASP A 50 -4.25 -18.62 -9.97
N GLY A 51 -3.11 -18.02 -10.21
CA GLY A 51 -3.00 -16.99 -11.24
C GLY A 51 -3.36 -15.61 -10.73
N LEU A 52 -3.22 -14.65 -11.62
CA LEU A 52 -3.48 -13.26 -11.29
C LEU A 52 -4.93 -12.98 -10.91
N LEU A 53 -5.80 -13.92 -11.14
CA LEU A 53 -7.18 -13.80 -10.71
C LEU A 53 -7.25 -13.54 -9.21
N VAL A 54 -6.28 -14.08 -8.46
CA VAL A 54 -6.22 -13.85 -7.02
C VAL A 54 -6.17 -12.34 -6.73
N LEU A 55 -5.33 -11.63 -7.46
CA LEU A 55 -5.20 -10.19 -7.25
C LEU A 55 -6.53 -9.49 -7.53
N LYS A 56 -7.19 -9.86 -8.62
CA LYS A 56 -8.47 -9.27 -8.95
C LYS A 56 -9.49 -9.50 -7.83
N ILE A 57 -9.51 -10.70 -7.30
CA ILE A 57 -10.47 -11.03 -6.25
C ILE A 57 -10.19 -10.23 -5.00
N ARG A 58 -8.93 -10.15 -4.60
CA ARG A 58 -8.57 -9.39 -3.40
C ARG A 58 -8.94 -7.93 -3.52
N LEU A 59 -8.60 -7.33 -4.66
CA LEU A 59 -8.93 -5.93 -4.89
C LEU A 59 -10.43 -5.72 -4.94
N GLY A 60 -11.14 -6.66 -5.55
CA GLY A 60 -12.59 -6.59 -5.62
C GLY A 60 -13.25 -6.62 -4.26
N ASP A 61 -12.73 -7.46 -3.37
CA ASP A 61 -13.26 -7.54 -2.01
C ASP A 61 -13.11 -6.18 -1.31
N LYS A 62 -11.96 -5.54 -1.47
CA LYS A 62 -11.73 -4.27 -0.82
C LYS A 62 -12.57 -3.17 -1.44
N PHE A 63 -12.72 -3.21 -2.74
CA PHE A 63 -13.58 -2.26 -3.42
C PHE A 63 -15.02 -2.37 -2.91
N ASN A 64 -15.51 -3.58 -2.79
CA ASN A 64 -16.86 -3.82 -2.30
C ASN A 64 -17.02 -3.33 -0.87
N ARG A 65 -15.99 -3.51 -0.07
CA ARG A 65 -16.07 -3.06 1.30
C ARG A 65 -16.13 -1.53 1.38
N ILE A 66 -15.35 -0.85 0.53
CA ILE A 66 -15.41 0.62 0.49
C ILE A 66 -16.82 1.06 0.12
N SER A 67 -17.39 0.43 -0.90
CA SER A 67 -18.73 0.76 -1.35
C SER A 67 -19.74 0.57 -0.24
N SER A 68 -19.59 -0.50 0.50
CA SER A 68 -20.50 -0.80 1.58
C SER A 68 -20.40 0.22 2.70
N LEU A 69 -19.16 0.60 3.05
CA LEU A 69 -18.96 1.57 4.12
C LEU A 69 -19.57 2.92 3.75
N ILE A 70 -19.37 3.34 2.51
CA ILE A 70 -19.91 4.60 2.05
C ILE A 70 -21.44 4.55 2.06
N LYS A 71 -21.99 3.45 1.59
CA LYS A 71 -23.43 3.33 1.49
C LYS A 71 -24.10 3.37 2.85
N LYS A 72 -23.46 2.78 3.83
CA LYS A 72 -24.02 2.76 5.17
C LYS A 72 -23.85 4.06 5.92
N GLY A 73 -23.08 4.97 5.36
CA GLY A 73 -22.83 6.23 6.03
C GLY A 73 -22.01 6.09 7.29
N GLU A 74 -21.14 5.12 7.30
CA GLU A 74 -20.34 4.85 8.48
C GLU A 74 -19.02 5.56 8.49
N LEU A 75 -18.85 6.51 7.60
CA LEU A 75 -17.62 7.31 7.56
C LEU A 75 -17.75 8.40 8.59
N LYS A 76 -17.27 8.13 9.77
CA LYS A 76 -17.35 9.09 10.85
C LYS A 76 -15.95 9.41 11.31
N GLU A 77 -15.88 10.07 12.43
CA GLU A 77 -14.59 10.52 12.91
C GLU A 77 -13.65 9.36 13.18
N ASN A 78 -14.20 8.19 13.39
CA ASN A 78 -13.35 7.04 13.67
C ASN A 78 -13.48 6.04 12.54
N ASP A 79 -12.78 6.30 11.49
CA ASP A 79 -12.90 5.55 10.26
C ASP A 79 -11.83 4.51 10.08
N GLU A 80 -11.53 3.79 11.13
CA GLU A 80 -10.49 2.78 11.05
C GLU A 80 -10.77 1.76 9.96
N SER A 81 -12.03 1.38 9.81
CA SER A 81 -12.35 0.37 8.80
C SER A 81 -12.05 0.85 7.39
N LEU A 82 -12.35 2.11 7.11
CA LEU A 82 -12.04 2.64 5.80
C LEU A 82 -10.55 2.79 5.61
N GLU A 83 -9.86 3.31 6.62
CA GLU A 83 -8.42 3.46 6.54
C GLU A 83 -7.76 2.11 6.30
N ASP A 84 -8.14 1.10 7.08
CA ASP A 84 -7.57 -0.22 6.92
C ASP A 84 -7.86 -0.80 5.55
N THR A 85 -9.06 -0.59 5.06
CA THR A 85 -9.44 -1.09 3.75
C THR A 85 -8.61 -0.44 2.65
N LEU A 86 -8.39 0.85 2.76
CA LEU A 86 -7.57 1.56 1.76
C LEU A 86 -6.12 1.08 1.81
N LEU A 87 -5.59 0.87 3.00
CA LEU A 87 -4.24 0.35 3.13
C LEU A 87 -4.13 -1.06 2.53
N ASP A 88 -5.13 -1.88 2.78
CA ASP A 88 -5.14 -3.22 2.22
C ASP A 88 -5.18 -3.19 0.70
N MET A 89 -6.02 -2.31 0.15
CA MET A 89 -6.13 -2.21 -1.29
C MET A 89 -4.83 -1.75 -1.92
N ALA A 90 -4.23 -0.73 -1.32
CA ALA A 90 -2.93 -0.25 -1.79
C ALA A 90 -1.88 -1.34 -1.66
N GLY A 91 -1.94 -2.08 -0.56
CA GLY A 91 -1.00 -3.16 -0.32
C GLY A 91 -1.08 -4.24 -1.37
N TYR A 92 -2.28 -4.66 -1.71
CA TYR A 92 -2.42 -5.67 -2.76
C TYR A 92 -1.94 -5.15 -4.10
N SER A 93 -2.10 -3.86 -4.35
CA SER A 93 -1.58 -3.27 -5.58
C SER A 93 -0.05 -3.36 -5.62
N ILE A 94 0.58 -3.05 -4.51
CA ILE A 94 2.05 -3.17 -4.43
C ILE A 94 2.49 -4.62 -4.56
N LEU A 95 1.77 -5.52 -3.89
CA LEU A 95 2.10 -6.94 -4.00
C LEU A 95 1.97 -7.42 -5.44
N GLY A 96 0.97 -6.93 -6.14
CA GLY A 96 0.81 -7.27 -7.54
C GLY A 96 1.97 -6.77 -8.39
N LEU A 97 2.39 -5.53 -8.14
CA LEU A 97 3.53 -4.98 -8.85
C LEU A 97 4.79 -5.80 -8.59
N LYS A 98 5.01 -6.14 -7.33
CA LYS A 98 6.16 -6.95 -6.98
C LYS A 98 6.11 -8.30 -7.67
N TYR A 99 4.96 -8.93 -7.68
CA TYR A 99 4.80 -10.22 -8.33
C TYR A 99 5.16 -10.12 -9.81
N LEU A 100 4.65 -9.10 -10.49
CA LEU A 100 4.91 -8.95 -11.90
C LEU A 100 6.38 -8.73 -12.19
N LYS A 101 7.05 -7.99 -11.32
CA LYS A 101 8.47 -7.73 -11.51
C LYS A 101 9.33 -8.96 -11.30
N GLU A 102 8.98 -9.73 -10.30
CA GLU A 102 9.86 -10.80 -9.87
C GLU A 102 9.53 -12.15 -10.46
N ARG A 103 8.25 -12.37 -10.79
CA ARG A 103 7.84 -13.67 -11.29
C ARG A 103 7.58 -13.70 -12.78
N VAL A 104 7.05 -12.61 -13.28
CA VAL A 104 6.61 -12.60 -14.68
C VAL A 104 7.47 -11.69 -15.52
N LYS A 105 8.54 -11.23 -15.01
CA LYS A 105 9.37 -10.34 -15.79
C LYS A 105 10.01 -11.08 -16.95
N ARG A 106 10.35 -10.32 -17.96
CA ARG A 106 10.94 -10.91 -19.14
C ARG A 106 12.23 -10.24 -19.51
#